data_a376b3ecde94317e4d15996d1d89fa45
#
_entry.id   a376b3ecde94317e4d15996d1d89fa45
#
_cell.length_a   1.000
_cell.length_b   1.000
_cell.length_c   1.000
_cell.angle_alpha   90.00
_cell.angle_beta   90.00
_cell.angle_gamma   90.00
#
_symmetry.space_group_name_H-M   'P 1'
#
loop_
_entity.id
_entity.type
_entity.pdbx_description
1 polymer ?
#
loop_
_entity_poly.entity_id
_entity_poly.type
_entity_poly.pdbx_seq_one_letter_code
_entity_poly.pdbx_strand_id
1 'polypeptide(L)'
;MNSIGQLLRLTTFGESHGTAIGGVLDGFPAGIDIDEDFVRTEMRRRRPGQSAITTQRNEQDEVQFLSGIFEGRSTGTPIAFMIANGNSRSNDYGNLREAYRPSHADYVYDCKYGVRDHRGGGRSSARETAVRVCAGALAKLALRQLGISVQAYTSQVGEISLDDNYTALISSIFLWLAASISIISIWRFSLAITQLGQISHG
;
A
#
# COMPACT_ATOMS: atom_id res chain seq x y z
N MET A 1 -8.56 -7.81 -9.27
CA MET A 1 -8.19 -6.85 -10.33
C MET A 1 -6.73 -6.45 -10.10
N ASN A 2 -5.86 -6.58 -11.11
CA ASN A 2 -4.43 -6.28 -10.97
C ASN A 2 -4.09 -4.83 -11.36
N SER A 3 -5.04 -4.13 -11.98
CA SER A 3 -4.87 -2.73 -12.38
C SER A 3 -5.99 -1.87 -11.80
N ILE A 4 -5.66 -0.69 -11.31
CA ILE A 4 -6.58 0.32 -10.77
C ILE A 4 -6.25 1.69 -11.35
N GLY A 5 -7.25 2.58 -11.38
CA GLY A 5 -7.13 3.93 -11.95
C GLY A 5 -7.42 4.00 -13.45
N GLN A 6 -7.59 5.20 -13.94
CA GLN A 6 -7.87 5.50 -15.36
C GLN A 6 -6.78 6.38 -15.97
N LEU A 7 -6.66 7.64 -15.56
CA LEU A 7 -5.61 8.55 -16.01
C LEU A 7 -4.26 8.18 -15.38
N LEU A 8 -4.23 8.09 -14.06
CA LEU A 8 -3.13 7.50 -13.32
C LEU A 8 -3.48 6.03 -13.06
N ARG A 9 -2.75 5.11 -13.67
CA ARG A 9 -3.02 3.67 -13.62
C ARG A 9 -1.88 2.92 -12.95
N LEU A 10 -2.21 2.18 -11.90
CA LEU A 10 -1.29 1.25 -11.26
C LEU A 10 -1.62 -0.17 -11.69
N THR A 11 -0.66 -0.88 -12.27
CA THR A 11 -0.72 -2.34 -12.48
C THR A 11 0.26 -3.01 -11.55
N THR A 12 -0.22 -3.94 -10.71
CA THR A 12 0.58 -4.66 -9.72
C THR A 12 0.90 -6.07 -10.19
N PHE A 13 2.07 -6.59 -9.80
CA PHE A 13 2.55 -7.95 -10.12
C PHE A 13 3.32 -8.57 -8.95
N GLY A 14 3.65 -9.85 -9.10
CA GLY A 14 4.42 -10.62 -8.12
C GLY A 14 3.56 -11.31 -7.07
N GLU A 15 4.13 -12.31 -6.43
CA GLU A 15 3.51 -13.18 -5.44
C GLU A 15 4.15 -12.98 -4.06
N SER A 16 3.39 -13.13 -2.97
CA SER A 16 3.88 -12.88 -1.61
C SER A 16 5.06 -13.77 -1.20
N HIS A 17 5.19 -14.95 -1.81
CA HIS A 17 6.28 -15.91 -1.60
C HIS A 17 7.09 -16.15 -2.90
N GLY A 18 6.91 -15.28 -3.89
CA GLY A 18 7.79 -15.18 -5.05
C GLY A 18 9.04 -14.36 -4.74
N THR A 19 9.85 -14.08 -5.75
CA THR A 19 11.11 -13.33 -5.64
C THR A 19 10.86 -11.87 -5.19
N ALA A 20 9.82 -11.25 -5.74
CA ALA A 20 9.47 -9.86 -5.48
C ALA A 20 7.98 -9.60 -5.77
N ILE A 21 7.50 -8.49 -5.27
CA ILE A 21 6.27 -7.83 -5.72
C ILE A 21 6.64 -6.50 -6.35
N GLY A 22 5.79 -5.96 -7.22
CA GLY A 22 6.07 -4.68 -7.83
C GLY A 22 4.88 -4.09 -8.56
N GLY A 23 5.08 -2.93 -9.12
CA GLY A 23 4.07 -2.21 -9.86
C GLY A 23 4.63 -1.38 -10.99
N VAL A 24 3.76 -1.10 -11.94
CA VAL A 24 3.97 -0.13 -13.00
C VAL A 24 2.91 0.96 -12.83
N LEU A 25 3.37 2.17 -12.58
CA LEU A 25 2.53 3.36 -12.47
C LEU A 25 2.63 4.15 -13.78
N ASP A 26 1.55 4.13 -14.55
CA ASP A 26 1.43 4.81 -15.84
C ASP A 26 0.56 6.06 -15.73
N GLY A 27 0.82 7.05 -16.59
CA GLY A 27 0.13 8.34 -16.57
C GLY A 27 0.59 9.29 -15.45
N PHE A 28 1.76 9.06 -14.85
CA PHE A 28 2.32 9.96 -13.84
C PHE A 28 2.92 11.20 -14.53
N PRO A 29 2.64 12.43 -14.01
CA PRO A 29 3.14 13.66 -14.63
C PRO A 29 4.65 13.72 -14.70
N ALA A 30 5.21 14.33 -15.75
CA ALA A 30 6.64 14.61 -15.86
C ALA A 30 7.03 15.78 -14.94
N GLY A 31 8.31 15.80 -14.53
CA GLY A 31 8.92 16.94 -13.80
C GLY A 31 8.60 17.00 -12.32
N ILE A 32 7.95 15.99 -11.76
CA ILE A 32 7.70 15.87 -10.32
C ILE A 32 9.00 15.45 -9.63
N ASP A 33 9.42 16.17 -8.59
CA ASP A 33 10.55 15.77 -7.75
C ASP A 33 10.18 14.54 -6.94
N ILE A 34 10.99 13.48 -7.05
CA ILE A 34 10.77 12.21 -6.36
C ILE A 34 11.61 12.20 -5.08
N ASP A 35 10.96 12.53 -3.98
CA ASP A 35 11.53 12.43 -2.64
C ASP A 35 11.49 10.95 -2.19
N GLU A 36 12.59 10.23 -2.41
CA GLU A 36 12.69 8.82 -2.02
C GLU A 36 12.64 8.63 -0.50
N ASP A 37 13.09 9.59 0.30
CA ASP A 37 12.98 9.52 1.77
C ASP A 37 11.54 9.61 2.22
N PHE A 38 10.73 10.42 1.55
CA PHE A 38 9.30 10.44 1.77
C PHE A 38 8.65 9.10 1.40
N VAL A 39 8.97 8.53 0.23
CA VAL A 39 8.48 7.21 -0.17
C VAL A 39 8.87 6.16 0.87
N ARG A 40 10.13 6.14 1.30
CA ARG A 40 10.64 5.24 2.34
C ARG A 40 9.91 5.41 3.68
N THR A 41 9.53 6.62 4.02
CA THR A 41 8.76 6.92 5.25
C THR A 41 7.34 6.37 5.16
N GLU A 42 6.63 6.56 4.04
CA GLU A 42 5.31 5.98 3.82
C GLU A 42 5.36 4.43 3.83
N MET A 43 6.39 3.84 3.24
CA MET A 43 6.62 2.40 3.28
C MET A 43 6.85 1.88 4.71
N ARG A 44 7.63 2.59 5.53
CA ARG A 44 7.84 2.25 6.95
C ARG A 44 6.54 2.29 7.74
N ARG A 45 5.66 3.25 7.50
CA ARG A 45 4.35 3.35 8.17
C ARG A 45 3.45 2.13 7.91
N ARG A 46 3.57 1.50 6.75
CA ARG A 46 2.84 0.28 6.38
C ARG A 46 3.47 -0.99 6.95
N ARG A 47 4.77 -0.98 7.22
CA ARG A 47 5.57 -2.17 7.54
C ARG A 47 5.00 -2.95 8.73
N PRO A 48 4.91 -4.31 8.68
CA PRO A 48 4.58 -5.13 9.84
C PRO A 48 5.67 -5.03 10.92
N GLY A 49 5.32 -5.41 12.17
CA GLY A 49 6.27 -5.45 13.27
C GLY A 49 6.41 -4.14 14.06
N GLN A 50 5.50 -3.17 13.87
CA GLN A 50 5.50 -1.91 14.61
C GLN A 50 4.84 -2.01 16.00
N SER A 51 4.18 -3.12 16.31
CA SER A 51 3.58 -3.38 17.61
C SER A 51 3.60 -4.87 17.94
N ALA A 52 3.42 -5.22 19.23
CA ALA A 52 3.39 -6.60 19.72
C ALA A 52 2.24 -7.45 19.14
N ILE A 53 1.21 -6.81 18.57
CA ILE A 53 0.03 -7.45 17.97
C ILE A 53 0.16 -7.66 16.47
N THR A 54 1.24 -7.21 15.84
CA THR A 54 1.44 -7.41 14.39
C THR A 54 2.22 -8.68 14.10
N THR A 55 2.14 -9.16 12.86
CA THR A 55 2.90 -10.35 12.42
C THR A 55 4.40 -10.17 12.65
N GLN A 56 5.10 -11.26 12.99
CA GLN A 56 6.56 -11.27 13.20
C GLN A 56 7.37 -11.13 11.90
N ARG A 57 6.70 -11.02 10.74
CA ARG A 57 7.37 -10.84 9.46
C ARG A 57 8.08 -9.48 9.45
N ASN A 58 9.41 -9.51 9.35
CA ASN A 58 10.25 -8.30 9.31
C ASN A 58 10.87 -8.18 7.93
N GLU A 59 10.25 -7.39 7.06
CA GLU A 59 10.79 -7.07 5.74
C GLU A 59 11.14 -5.58 5.69
N GLN A 60 12.25 -5.25 5.03
CA GLN A 60 12.69 -3.85 4.96
C GLN A 60 11.82 -3.02 4.03
N ASP A 61 11.08 -3.67 3.10
CA ASP A 61 10.21 -3.03 2.12
C ASP A 61 10.92 -1.94 1.31
N GLU A 62 12.21 -2.16 1.01
CA GLU A 62 12.96 -1.25 0.15
C GLU A 62 12.41 -1.27 -1.27
N VAL A 63 12.12 -0.08 -1.76
CA VAL A 63 11.63 0.13 -3.12
C VAL A 63 12.82 0.33 -4.04
N GLN A 64 12.89 -0.45 -5.11
CA GLN A 64 13.82 -0.25 -6.20
C GLN A 64 13.06 0.29 -7.41
N PHE A 65 13.35 1.53 -7.81
CA PHE A 65 12.83 2.09 -9.04
C PHE A 65 13.62 1.58 -10.24
N LEU A 66 12.90 1.16 -11.29
CA LEU A 66 13.46 0.54 -12.49
C LEU A 66 13.36 1.44 -13.71
N SER A 67 12.38 2.35 -13.76
CA SER A 67 12.16 3.27 -14.88
C SER A 67 11.32 4.48 -14.45
N GLY A 68 11.21 5.46 -15.34
CA GLY A 68 10.32 6.61 -15.17
C GLY A 68 10.86 7.73 -14.28
N ILE A 69 12.11 7.60 -13.79
CA ILE A 69 12.79 8.60 -12.97
C ILE A 69 14.18 8.85 -13.56
N PHE A 70 14.54 10.12 -13.70
CA PHE A 70 15.85 10.56 -14.13
C PHE A 70 16.29 11.78 -13.31
N GLU A 71 17.48 11.75 -12.74
CA GLU A 71 18.04 12.81 -11.87
C GLU A 71 17.07 13.24 -10.76
N GLY A 72 16.40 12.26 -10.12
CA GLY A 72 15.45 12.51 -9.03
C GLY A 72 14.09 13.06 -9.46
N ARG A 73 13.79 13.13 -10.75
CA ARG A 73 12.52 13.66 -11.29
C ARG A 73 11.81 12.64 -12.17
N SER A 74 10.49 12.68 -12.14
CA SER A 74 9.67 11.86 -13.04
C SER A 74 9.82 12.32 -14.50
N THR A 75 9.89 11.34 -15.41
CA THR A 75 10.06 11.61 -16.85
C THR A 75 8.75 11.71 -17.63
N GLY A 76 7.61 11.33 -17.00
CA GLY A 76 6.31 11.18 -17.67
C GLY A 76 6.14 9.82 -18.36
N THR A 77 7.17 9.00 -18.40
CA THR A 77 7.08 7.61 -18.85
C THR A 77 6.67 6.70 -17.68
N PRO A 78 6.24 5.44 -17.93
CA PRO A 78 5.81 4.55 -16.84
C PRO A 78 6.90 4.38 -15.77
N ILE A 79 6.52 4.60 -14.51
CA ILE A 79 7.37 4.36 -13.35
C ILE A 79 7.20 2.91 -12.95
N ALA A 80 8.21 2.07 -13.23
CA ALA A 80 8.26 0.71 -12.76
C ALA A 80 9.09 0.63 -11.48
N PHE A 81 8.61 -0.16 -10.51
CA PHE A 81 9.31 -0.38 -9.26
C PHE A 81 9.06 -1.79 -8.72
N MET A 82 9.98 -2.28 -7.92
CA MET A 82 9.87 -3.58 -7.26
C MET A 82 10.29 -3.51 -5.79
N ILE A 83 9.80 -4.48 -5.02
CA ILE A 83 10.09 -4.69 -3.61
C ILE A 83 10.42 -6.16 -3.43
N ALA A 84 11.65 -6.48 -3.04
CA ALA A 84 12.10 -7.84 -2.85
C ALA A 84 11.40 -8.52 -1.66
N ASN A 85 11.16 -9.82 -1.77
CA ASN A 85 10.64 -10.65 -0.68
C ASN A 85 11.80 -11.34 0.04
N GLY A 86 12.29 -10.73 1.12
CA GLY A 86 13.47 -11.23 1.86
C GLY A 86 13.20 -12.39 2.82
N ASN A 87 11.99 -12.53 3.34
CA ASN A 87 11.63 -13.44 4.44
C ASN A 87 10.43 -14.34 4.12
N SER A 88 10.36 -14.92 2.94
CA SER A 88 9.30 -15.85 2.59
C SER A 88 9.62 -17.27 3.11
N ARG A 89 8.83 -17.75 4.09
CA ARG A 89 8.90 -19.12 4.60
C ARG A 89 7.87 -19.99 3.88
N SER A 90 8.18 -20.45 2.69
CA SER A 90 7.27 -21.26 1.86
C SER A 90 6.95 -22.64 2.46
N ASN A 91 7.80 -23.17 3.33
CA ASN A 91 7.61 -24.51 3.94
C ASN A 91 6.46 -24.56 4.94
N ASP A 92 6.00 -23.43 5.47
CA ASP A 92 4.92 -23.36 6.48
C ASP A 92 3.50 -23.58 5.89
N TYR A 93 3.39 -23.71 4.57
CA TYR A 93 2.08 -23.69 3.88
C TYR A 93 1.74 -25.03 3.17
N GLY A 94 2.48 -26.12 3.43
CA GLY A 94 2.26 -27.40 2.76
C GLY A 94 0.86 -27.98 2.98
N ASN A 95 0.28 -27.80 4.18
CA ASN A 95 -1.05 -28.25 4.56
C ASN A 95 -2.19 -27.46 3.84
N LEU A 96 -1.88 -26.30 3.28
CA LEU A 96 -2.85 -25.44 2.58
C LEU A 96 -2.96 -25.76 1.09
N ARG A 97 -2.19 -26.72 0.61
CA ARG A 97 -2.24 -27.15 -0.80
C ARG A 97 -3.62 -27.71 -1.16
N GLU A 98 -4.21 -28.49 -0.26
CA GLU A 98 -5.48 -29.18 -0.47
C GLU A 98 -6.65 -28.59 0.35
N ALA A 99 -6.38 -27.57 1.15
CA ALA A 99 -7.38 -26.93 1.99
C ALA A 99 -7.53 -25.43 1.67
N TYR A 100 -8.73 -24.92 1.83
CA TYR A 100 -9.02 -23.49 1.68
C TYR A 100 -9.11 -22.83 3.05
N ARG A 101 -8.47 -21.67 3.19
CA ARG A 101 -8.56 -20.89 4.41
C ARG A 101 -9.86 -20.10 4.46
N PRO A 102 -10.60 -20.09 5.57
CA PRO A 102 -11.73 -19.21 5.77
C PRO A 102 -11.32 -17.74 5.60
N SER A 103 -12.19 -16.93 5.01
CA SER A 103 -11.96 -15.49 4.75
C SER A 103 -10.75 -15.17 3.86
N HIS A 104 -10.21 -16.16 3.14
CA HIS A 104 -9.13 -15.99 2.17
C HIS A 104 -9.62 -16.25 0.75
N ALA A 105 -8.91 -15.77 -0.27
CA ALA A 105 -9.33 -15.92 -1.67
C ALA A 105 -8.93 -17.28 -2.29
N ASP A 106 -8.56 -18.27 -1.50
CA ASP A 106 -8.06 -19.57 -1.98
C ASP A 106 -9.05 -20.25 -2.94
N TYR A 107 -10.28 -20.47 -2.48
CA TYR A 107 -11.35 -21.07 -3.28
C TYR A 107 -11.66 -20.25 -4.55
N VAL A 108 -11.75 -18.93 -4.40
CA VAL A 108 -12.08 -18.03 -5.52
C VAL A 108 -11.01 -18.07 -6.61
N TYR A 109 -9.74 -18.20 -6.24
CA TYR A 109 -8.65 -18.32 -7.20
C TYR A 109 -8.69 -19.64 -7.96
N ASP A 110 -8.93 -20.75 -7.27
CA ASP A 110 -9.08 -22.05 -7.93
C ASP A 110 -10.31 -22.08 -8.85
N CYS A 111 -11.46 -21.55 -8.41
CA CYS A 111 -12.64 -21.47 -9.27
C CYS A 111 -12.45 -20.58 -10.50
N LYS A 112 -11.71 -19.49 -10.36
CA LYS A 112 -11.54 -18.50 -11.43
C LYS A 112 -10.43 -18.86 -12.40
N TYR A 113 -9.31 -19.37 -11.90
CA TYR A 113 -8.07 -19.56 -12.67
C TYR A 113 -7.68 -21.03 -12.83
N GLY A 114 -8.31 -21.94 -12.08
CA GLY A 114 -7.95 -23.37 -12.07
C GLY A 114 -6.62 -23.70 -11.40
N VAL A 115 -5.92 -22.68 -10.88
CA VAL A 115 -4.63 -22.82 -10.22
C VAL A 115 -4.42 -21.66 -9.25
N ARG A 116 -3.78 -21.92 -8.12
CA ARG A 116 -3.37 -20.91 -7.14
C ARG A 116 -1.99 -21.18 -6.57
N ASP A 117 -1.30 -20.14 -6.18
CA ASP A 117 -0.15 -20.27 -5.29
C ASP A 117 -0.66 -20.37 -3.84
N HIS A 118 -0.61 -21.57 -3.26
CA HIS A 118 -1.05 -21.82 -1.88
C HIS A 118 -0.11 -21.23 -0.83
N ARG A 119 1.13 -20.85 -1.22
CA ARG A 119 2.14 -20.30 -0.32
C ARG A 119 1.79 -18.88 0.06
N GLY A 120 1.40 -18.66 1.32
CA GLY A 120 1.08 -17.34 1.86
C GLY A 120 -0.03 -16.55 1.16
N GLY A 121 -0.79 -17.21 0.25
CA GLY A 121 -1.90 -16.59 -0.47
C GLY A 121 -1.53 -15.91 -1.79
N GLY A 122 -0.29 -16.02 -2.25
CA GLY A 122 0.13 -15.51 -3.55
C GLY A 122 -0.25 -14.04 -3.78
N ARG A 123 -0.99 -13.78 -4.86
CA ARG A 123 -1.50 -12.45 -5.22
C ARG A 123 -2.56 -11.89 -4.27
N SER A 124 -3.29 -12.74 -3.55
CA SER A 124 -4.34 -12.31 -2.60
C SER A 124 -3.79 -11.95 -1.23
N SER A 125 -2.49 -12.07 -1.03
CA SER A 125 -1.84 -11.72 0.22
C SER A 125 -1.87 -10.20 0.48
N ALA A 126 -2.01 -9.81 1.76
CA ALA A 126 -1.87 -8.43 2.20
C ALA A 126 -0.50 -7.81 1.84
N ARG A 127 0.50 -8.62 1.49
CA ARG A 127 1.81 -8.18 1.00
C ARG A 127 1.69 -7.24 -0.22
N GLU A 128 0.70 -7.48 -1.08
CA GLU A 128 0.42 -6.67 -2.28
C GLU A 128 0.16 -5.19 -1.94
N THR A 129 -0.34 -4.89 -0.73
CA THR A 129 -0.58 -3.51 -0.31
C THR A 129 0.68 -2.65 -0.25
N ALA A 130 1.88 -3.23 -0.14
CA ALA A 130 3.14 -2.50 -0.18
C ALA A 130 3.31 -1.76 -1.53
N VAL A 131 2.93 -2.41 -2.62
CA VAL A 131 2.97 -1.80 -3.97
C VAL A 131 2.01 -0.61 -4.06
N ARG A 132 0.82 -0.73 -3.47
CA ARG A 132 -0.17 0.36 -3.44
C ARG A 132 0.29 1.54 -2.60
N VAL A 133 0.98 1.28 -1.48
CA VAL A 133 1.53 2.34 -0.63
C VAL A 133 2.65 3.09 -1.36
N CYS A 134 3.52 2.40 -2.07
CA CYS A 134 4.55 3.04 -2.90
C CYS A 134 3.92 3.96 -3.96
N ALA A 135 2.97 3.44 -4.74
CA ALA A 135 2.27 4.25 -5.74
C ALA A 135 1.49 5.42 -5.12
N GLY A 136 0.88 5.21 -3.94
CA GLY A 136 0.21 6.26 -3.17
C GLY A 136 1.17 7.34 -2.67
N ALA A 137 2.39 6.98 -2.27
CA ALA A 137 3.43 7.94 -1.91
C ALA A 137 3.84 8.81 -3.10
N LEU A 138 4.05 8.21 -4.27
CA LEU A 138 4.31 8.95 -5.51
C LEU A 138 3.15 9.91 -5.84
N ALA A 139 1.91 9.42 -5.78
CA ALA A 139 0.72 10.26 -6.02
C ALA A 139 0.64 11.44 -5.04
N LYS A 140 0.97 11.24 -3.76
CA LYS A 140 1.06 12.33 -2.77
C LYS A 140 2.10 13.38 -3.14
N LEU A 141 3.26 12.99 -3.69
CA LEU A 141 4.28 13.94 -4.15
C LEU A 141 3.74 14.82 -5.29
N ALA A 142 3.03 14.24 -6.25
CA ALA A 142 2.39 15.01 -7.32
C ALA A 142 1.31 15.95 -6.79
N LEU A 143 0.45 15.49 -5.87
CA LEU A 143 -0.63 16.28 -5.29
C LEU A 143 -0.09 17.46 -4.45
N ARG A 144 1.04 17.29 -3.77
CA ARG A 144 1.69 18.38 -3.01
C ARG A 144 2.04 19.58 -3.87
N GLN A 145 2.41 19.37 -5.13
CA GLN A 145 2.70 20.49 -6.07
C GLN A 145 1.43 21.30 -6.39
N LEU A 146 0.26 20.71 -6.22
CA LEU A 146 -1.04 21.38 -6.38
C LEU A 146 -1.60 21.91 -5.05
N GLY A 147 -0.83 21.86 -3.95
CA GLY A 147 -1.30 22.25 -2.63
C GLY A 147 -2.36 21.31 -2.04
N ILE A 148 -2.47 20.09 -2.57
CA ILE A 148 -3.46 19.10 -2.11
C ILE A 148 -2.78 18.10 -1.17
N SER A 149 -3.36 17.89 0.02
CA SER A 149 -2.99 16.83 0.94
C SER A 149 -4.10 15.80 1.07
N VAL A 150 -3.71 14.52 1.18
CA VAL A 150 -4.64 13.40 1.36
C VAL A 150 -4.24 12.65 2.63
N GLN A 151 -5.21 12.50 3.52
CA GLN A 151 -5.05 11.79 4.78
C GLN A 151 -6.11 10.71 4.88
N ALA A 152 -5.75 9.55 5.41
CA ALA A 152 -6.68 8.47 5.67
C ALA A 152 -6.40 7.89 7.06
N TYR A 153 -7.45 7.56 7.77
CA TYR A 153 -7.40 6.96 9.10
C TYR A 153 -8.52 5.93 9.26
N THR A 154 -8.32 5.03 10.22
CA THR A 154 -9.35 4.06 10.58
C THR A 154 -10.31 4.71 11.56
N SER A 155 -11.58 4.79 11.20
CA SER A 155 -12.62 5.39 12.06
C SER A 155 -13.31 4.37 12.97
N GLN A 156 -13.34 3.08 12.58
CA GLN A 156 -14.00 2.04 13.36
C GLN A 156 -13.35 0.67 13.14
N VAL A 157 -13.27 -0.13 14.20
CA VAL A 157 -12.86 -1.55 14.18
C VAL A 157 -13.82 -2.34 15.05
N GLY A 158 -14.64 -3.20 14.46
CA GLY A 158 -15.70 -3.89 15.17
C GLY A 158 -16.67 -2.90 15.81
N GLU A 159 -16.85 -2.99 17.13
CA GLU A 159 -17.71 -2.10 17.91
C GLU A 159 -16.97 -0.85 18.42
N ILE A 160 -15.66 -0.79 18.27
CA ILE A 160 -14.83 0.33 18.73
C ILE A 160 -14.79 1.38 17.62
N SER A 161 -15.33 2.56 17.87
CA SER A 161 -15.31 3.70 16.98
C SER A 161 -14.56 4.89 17.60
N LEU A 162 -14.01 5.74 16.75
CA LEU A 162 -13.52 7.06 17.18
C LEU A 162 -14.71 7.96 17.53
N ASP A 163 -14.47 8.92 18.43
CA ASP A 163 -15.45 9.96 18.76
C ASP A 163 -15.79 10.80 17.51
N ASP A 164 -17.04 11.29 17.42
CA ASP A 164 -17.54 12.02 16.24
C ASP A 164 -16.80 13.33 15.95
N ASN A 165 -16.02 13.84 16.91
CA ASN A 165 -15.20 15.04 16.74
C ASN A 165 -13.79 14.71 16.20
N TYR A 166 -13.72 14.19 14.97
CA TYR A 166 -12.46 13.78 14.34
C TYR A 166 -11.46 14.91 14.08
N THR A 167 -11.91 16.16 13.99
CA THR A 167 -11.05 17.30 13.63
C THR A 167 -10.00 17.62 14.67
N ALA A 168 -10.31 17.43 15.95
CA ALA A 168 -9.34 17.60 17.05
C ALA A 168 -8.37 16.43 17.18
N LEU A 169 -8.81 15.22 16.77
CA LEU A 169 -8.05 13.99 16.85
C LEU A 169 -7.06 13.79 15.70
N ILE A 170 -7.33 14.38 14.52
CA ILE A 170 -6.52 14.20 13.31
C ILE A 170 -5.05 14.60 13.57
N SER A 171 -4.81 15.65 14.35
CA SER A 171 -3.45 16.11 14.65
C SER A 171 -2.68 15.21 15.62
N SER A 172 -3.35 14.55 16.55
CA SER A 172 -2.73 13.72 17.59
C SER A 172 -2.69 12.23 17.28
N ILE A 173 -3.66 11.71 16.53
CA ILE A 173 -3.78 10.29 16.14
C ILE A 173 -2.79 9.92 15.04
N PHE A 174 -2.31 10.87 14.25
CA PHE A 174 -1.32 10.61 13.19
C PHE A 174 -0.03 9.97 13.67
N LEU A 175 0.33 10.14 14.92
CA LEU A 175 1.51 9.51 15.52
C LEU A 175 1.27 8.05 15.98
N TRP A 176 0.04 7.63 16.24
CA TRP A 176 -0.24 6.35 16.90
C TRP A 176 -0.88 5.27 16.03
N LEU A 177 -1.72 5.60 15.06
CA LEU A 177 -2.56 4.64 14.32
C LEU A 177 -1.94 4.10 13.02
N ALA A 178 -0.79 4.59 12.60
CA ALA A 178 -0.04 4.03 11.47
C ALA A 178 0.47 2.59 11.72
N ALA A 179 0.37 2.09 12.95
CA ALA A 179 0.97 0.84 13.37
C ALA A 179 0.08 -0.40 13.26
N SER A 180 -1.22 -0.28 12.99
CA SER A 180 -2.16 -1.38 13.23
C SER A 180 -3.01 -1.78 12.03
N ILE A 181 -2.49 -1.75 10.80
CA ILE A 181 -3.19 -2.32 9.65
C ILE A 181 -2.68 -3.74 9.41
N SER A 182 -3.08 -4.64 10.27
CA SER A 182 -3.15 -6.07 9.97
C SER A 182 -4.33 -6.66 10.72
N ILE A 183 -5.21 -7.26 9.95
CA ILE A 183 -6.28 -8.19 10.37
C ILE A 183 -7.63 -7.53 10.69
N ILE A 184 -8.61 -8.03 9.92
CA ILE A 184 -10.03 -8.27 10.17
C ILE A 184 -11.01 -7.38 9.41
N SER A 185 -11.88 -8.07 8.77
CA SER A 185 -12.84 -7.86 7.73
C SER A 185 -14.09 -7.02 8.04
N ILE A 186 -14.02 -5.92 8.76
CA ILE A 186 -15.09 -4.91 8.76
C ILE A 186 -14.45 -3.54 9.06
N TRP A 187 -13.97 -2.86 8.00
CA TRP A 187 -13.38 -1.54 8.12
C TRP A 187 -14.27 -0.49 7.47
N ARG A 188 -14.63 0.54 8.21
CA ARG A 188 -15.06 1.80 7.62
C ARG A 188 -13.86 2.71 7.48
N PHE A 189 -13.57 3.16 6.25
CA PHE A 189 -12.54 4.16 5.99
C PHE A 189 -13.22 5.51 5.79
N SER A 190 -12.74 6.53 6.50
CA SER A 190 -13.06 7.92 6.20
C SER A 190 -11.87 8.56 5.51
N LEU A 191 -12.11 9.11 4.32
CA LEU A 191 -11.12 9.86 3.56
C LEU A 191 -11.37 11.36 3.79
N ALA A 192 -10.40 12.06 4.36
CA ALA A 192 -10.42 13.52 4.44
C ALA A 192 -9.48 14.10 3.36
N ILE A 193 -10.04 14.91 2.47
CA ILE A 193 -9.28 15.69 1.49
C ILE A 193 -9.30 17.13 1.99
N THR A 194 -8.13 17.65 2.36
CA THR A 194 -7.98 19.03 2.80
C THR A 194 -7.29 19.82 1.70
N GLN A 195 -7.97 20.80 1.14
CA GLN A 195 -7.39 21.74 0.20
C GLN A 195 -6.83 22.91 1.01
N LEU A 196 -5.52 23.06 1.03
CA LEU A 196 -4.86 24.24 1.58
C LEU A 196 -4.77 25.29 0.48
N GLY A 197 -5.85 26.04 0.29
CA GLY A 197 -5.89 27.20 -0.57
C GLY A 197 -6.02 28.45 0.27
N GLN A 198 -4.90 29.07 0.65
CA GLN A 198 -4.89 30.50 0.91
C GLN A 198 -4.47 31.20 -0.38
N ILE A 199 -5.44 31.69 -1.12
CA ILE A 199 -5.21 32.73 -2.12
C ILE A 199 -5.00 34.01 -1.32
N SER A 200 -3.75 34.41 -1.13
CA SER A 200 -3.45 35.76 -0.70
C SER A 200 -3.72 36.69 -1.88
N HIS A 201 -4.83 37.39 -1.84
CA HIS A 201 -5.01 38.60 -2.65
C HIS A 201 -4.14 39.70 -2.04
N GLY A 202 -3.08 40.05 -2.72
CA GLY A 202 -2.34 41.29 -2.58
C GLY A 202 -2.37 42.00 -3.93
#